data_76ecacd9e3e6a4b72e6bf04c8e5bf65e
#
_entry.id   76ecacd9e3e6a4b72e6bf04c8e5bf65e
#
_cell.length_a   1.000
_cell.length_b   1.000
_cell.length_c   1.000
_cell.angle_alpha   90.00
_cell.angle_beta   90.00
_cell.angle_gamma   90.00
#
_symmetry.space_group_name_H-M   'P 1'
#
loop_
_entity.id
_entity.type
_entity.pdbx_description
1 polymer ?
#
loop_
_entity_poly.entity_id
_entity_poly.type
_entity_poly.pdbx_seq_one_letter_code
_entity_poly.pdbx_strand_id
1 'polypeptide(L)'
;EAVYDGTSEVEGVVCRRIPEMEIPAQCKSCWEKGEIPLLTDTEGKHIRELSPAAVIDAILAKKNLGTNRDMAPVTVGLGPGFTAGEDVDYVIETMRGHNLGRIIKEGSALPNTGVPGLIAGIGKERVIHSPAAGEMKNISRIADIVEKDQIIAMVGNVPVKATISGVIRGLIR
;
A
#
# COMPACT_ATOMS: atom_id res chain seq x y z
N GLU A 1 -6.12 -7.72 3.35
CA GLU A 1 -6.85 -8.96 3.67
C GLU A 1 -6.71 -9.99 2.53
N ALA A 2 -7.14 -9.74 1.29
CA ALA A 2 -7.08 -10.72 0.19
C ALA A 2 -5.69 -11.34 -0.04
N VAL A 3 -4.59 -10.62 0.22
CA VAL A 3 -3.22 -11.15 0.16
C VAL A 3 -3.02 -12.33 1.11
N TYR A 4 -3.64 -12.30 2.29
CA TYR A 4 -3.47 -13.32 3.33
C TYR A 4 -4.58 -14.38 3.28
N ASP A 5 -5.82 -13.92 3.17
CA ASP A 5 -7.01 -14.77 3.31
C ASP A 5 -7.49 -15.34 1.96
N GLY A 6 -6.83 -14.96 0.86
CA GLY A 6 -7.15 -15.39 -0.50
C GLY A 6 -8.26 -14.56 -1.15
N THR A 7 -9.20 -14.04 -0.39
CA THR A 7 -10.30 -13.19 -0.87
C THR A 7 -10.62 -12.08 0.13
N SER A 8 -11.12 -10.97 -0.38
CA SER A 8 -11.70 -9.88 0.42
C SER A 8 -12.86 -9.27 -0.35
N GLU A 9 -13.93 -8.91 0.33
CA GLU A 9 -15.10 -8.27 -0.26
C GLU A 9 -15.40 -6.95 0.45
N VAL A 10 -15.62 -5.91 -0.34
CA VAL A 10 -16.03 -4.60 0.16
C VAL A 10 -17.15 -4.07 -0.73
N GLU A 11 -18.30 -3.80 -0.14
CA GLU A 11 -19.48 -3.24 -0.83
C GLU A 11 -19.90 -4.04 -2.08
N GLY A 12 -19.78 -5.36 -2.03
CA GLY A 12 -20.12 -6.26 -3.13
C GLY A 12 -19.01 -6.43 -4.19
N VAL A 13 -17.88 -5.75 -4.03
CA VAL A 13 -16.71 -5.92 -4.90
C VAL A 13 -15.76 -6.95 -4.29
N VAL A 14 -15.57 -8.07 -4.99
CA VAL A 14 -14.68 -9.15 -4.56
C VAL A 14 -13.29 -8.97 -5.14
N CYS A 15 -12.28 -8.96 -4.28
CA CYS A 15 -10.87 -9.07 -4.65
C CYS A 15 -10.39 -10.50 -4.37
N ARG A 16 -9.80 -11.15 -5.34
CA ARG A 16 -9.35 -12.54 -5.23
C ARG A 16 -7.87 -12.67 -5.54
N ARG A 17 -7.11 -13.25 -4.60
CA ARG A 17 -5.73 -13.64 -4.86
C ARG A 17 -5.73 -14.85 -5.79
N ILE A 18 -5.07 -14.73 -6.92
CA ILE A 18 -4.89 -15.81 -7.88
C ILE A 18 -3.49 -16.42 -7.73
N PRO A 19 -3.34 -17.74 -7.93
CA PRO A 19 -2.05 -18.41 -7.90
C PRO A 19 -1.16 -17.95 -9.06
N GLU A 20 0.16 -18.12 -8.92
CA GLU A 20 1.17 -17.66 -9.89
C GLU A 20 1.25 -18.54 -11.16
N MET A 21 0.22 -19.31 -11.44
CA MET A 21 0.14 -20.19 -12.62
C MET A 21 -0.98 -19.70 -13.55
N GLU A 22 -0.72 -19.71 -14.87
CA GLU A 22 -1.72 -19.35 -15.88
C GLU A 22 -2.38 -17.97 -15.65
N ILE A 23 -1.58 -17.00 -15.22
CA ILE A 23 -2.04 -15.69 -14.76
C ILE A 23 -2.99 -14.99 -15.75
N PRO A 24 -2.71 -14.91 -17.07
CA PRO A 24 -3.63 -14.24 -17.99
C PRO A 24 -5.01 -14.89 -18.04
N ALA A 25 -5.09 -16.22 -18.02
CA ALA A 25 -6.36 -16.94 -18.05
C ALA A 25 -7.15 -16.76 -16.75
N GLN A 26 -6.47 -16.78 -15.61
CA GLN A 26 -7.09 -16.58 -14.31
C GLN A 26 -7.58 -15.14 -14.10
N CYS A 27 -6.80 -14.14 -14.54
CA CYS A 27 -7.25 -12.75 -14.55
C CYS A 27 -8.51 -12.59 -15.38
N LYS A 28 -8.54 -13.16 -16.58
CA LYS A 28 -9.72 -13.13 -17.46
C LYS A 28 -10.93 -13.75 -16.77
N SER A 29 -10.77 -14.91 -16.12
CA SER A 29 -11.85 -15.56 -15.39
C SER A 29 -12.38 -14.71 -14.22
N CYS A 30 -11.50 -13.99 -13.50
CA CYS A 30 -11.93 -13.05 -12.46
C CYS A 30 -12.73 -11.88 -13.06
N TRP A 31 -12.25 -11.27 -14.13
CA TRP A 31 -12.93 -10.15 -14.79
C TRP A 31 -14.31 -10.55 -15.34
N GLU A 32 -14.45 -11.74 -15.93
CA GLU A 32 -15.73 -12.27 -16.40
C GLU A 32 -16.77 -12.42 -15.28
N LYS A 33 -16.30 -12.59 -14.02
CA LYS A 33 -17.15 -12.64 -12.81
C LYS A 33 -17.35 -11.28 -12.15
N GLY A 34 -16.75 -10.21 -12.69
CA GLY A 34 -16.74 -8.90 -12.05
C GLY A 34 -15.83 -8.82 -10.82
N GLU A 35 -14.91 -9.77 -10.63
CA GLU A 35 -13.95 -9.79 -9.53
C GLU A 35 -12.66 -9.07 -9.90
N ILE A 36 -11.93 -8.59 -8.90
CA ILE A 36 -10.60 -7.98 -9.05
C ILE A 36 -9.53 -9.04 -8.76
N PRO A 37 -8.71 -9.46 -9.76
CA PRO A 37 -7.60 -10.37 -9.52
C PRO A 37 -6.48 -9.66 -8.76
N LEU A 38 -5.95 -10.31 -7.72
CA LEU A 38 -4.79 -9.87 -6.96
C LEU A 38 -3.63 -10.81 -7.20
N LEU A 39 -2.52 -10.26 -7.66
CA LEU A 39 -1.26 -10.95 -7.93
C LEU A 39 -0.21 -10.58 -6.90
N THR A 40 0.62 -11.53 -6.51
CA THR A 40 1.87 -11.25 -5.80
C THR A 40 2.98 -11.16 -6.83
N ASP A 41 3.35 -9.94 -7.22
CA ASP A 41 4.35 -9.68 -8.26
C ASP A 41 5.28 -8.55 -7.81
N THR A 42 6.37 -8.93 -7.15
CA THR A 42 7.34 -7.98 -6.57
C THR A 42 8.16 -7.22 -7.63
N GLU A 43 8.20 -7.71 -8.85
CA GLU A 43 9.01 -7.15 -9.93
C GLU A 43 8.18 -6.53 -11.06
N GLY A 44 6.84 -6.66 -11.00
CA GLY A 44 5.94 -6.15 -12.03
C GLY A 44 6.04 -6.87 -13.38
N LYS A 45 6.56 -8.11 -13.39
CA LYS A 45 6.79 -8.87 -14.63
C LYS A 45 5.51 -9.19 -15.40
N HIS A 46 4.39 -9.36 -14.70
CA HIS A 46 3.10 -9.68 -15.30
C HIS A 46 2.39 -8.48 -15.93
N ILE A 47 2.86 -7.27 -15.69
CA ILE A 47 2.32 -6.07 -16.33
C ILE A 47 2.42 -6.20 -17.86
N ARG A 48 3.57 -6.66 -18.37
CA ARG A 48 3.76 -6.82 -19.83
C ARG A 48 2.89 -7.93 -20.42
N GLU A 49 2.71 -9.03 -19.70
CA GLU A 49 1.87 -10.16 -20.14
C GLU A 49 0.39 -9.77 -20.21
N LEU A 50 -0.06 -8.98 -19.25
CA LEU A 50 -1.45 -8.51 -19.17
C LEU A 50 -1.75 -7.34 -20.10
N SER A 51 -0.72 -6.63 -20.58
CA SER A 51 -0.83 -5.48 -21.48
C SER A 51 -1.94 -4.50 -21.08
N PRO A 52 -1.92 -3.93 -19.87
CA PRO A 52 -2.98 -3.08 -19.38
C PRO A 52 -3.05 -1.77 -20.16
N ALA A 53 -4.24 -1.18 -20.25
CA ALA A 53 -4.43 0.15 -20.83
C ALA A 53 -3.80 1.27 -19.95
N ALA A 54 -3.66 1.02 -18.66
CA ALA A 54 -3.00 1.94 -17.75
C ALA A 54 -2.31 1.17 -16.60
N VAL A 55 -1.21 1.72 -16.09
CA VAL A 55 -0.53 1.29 -14.87
C VAL A 55 -0.58 2.40 -13.84
N ILE A 56 -1.01 2.07 -12.63
CA ILE A 56 -1.03 3.01 -11.50
C ILE A 56 -0.12 2.47 -10.41
N ASP A 57 1.01 3.15 -10.17
CA ASP A 57 1.88 2.84 -9.04
C ASP A 57 1.35 3.51 -7.77
N ALA A 58 0.75 2.70 -6.91
CA ALA A 58 0.23 3.09 -5.60
C ALA A 58 0.98 2.44 -4.44
N ILE A 59 2.22 2.02 -4.64
CA ILE A 59 3.08 1.39 -3.61
C ILE A 59 3.37 2.39 -2.48
N LEU A 60 3.41 3.69 -2.79
CA LEU A 60 3.69 4.79 -1.85
C LEU A 60 5.06 4.68 -1.16
N ALA A 61 6.05 4.12 -1.84
CA ALA A 61 7.41 3.92 -1.33
C ALA A 61 8.20 5.22 -1.12
N LYS A 62 7.66 6.37 -1.54
CA LYS A 62 8.30 7.70 -1.51
C LYS A 62 9.54 7.81 -2.40
N LYS A 63 9.76 6.85 -3.24
CA LYS A 63 10.75 6.78 -4.31
C LYS A 63 10.23 5.89 -5.42
N ASN A 64 10.65 6.13 -6.65
CA ASN A 64 10.37 5.23 -7.76
C ASN A 64 11.17 3.92 -7.57
N LEU A 65 10.48 2.77 -7.65
CA LEU A 65 11.07 1.44 -7.53
C LEU A 65 11.28 0.76 -8.89
N GLY A 66 11.10 1.46 -9.99
CA GLY A 66 11.30 0.95 -11.35
C GLY A 66 10.12 1.18 -12.29
N THR A 67 9.06 1.86 -11.85
CA THR A 67 7.93 2.23 -12.70
C THR A 67 8.39 3.24 -13.75
N ASN A 68 8.02 2.99 -15.00
CA ASN A 68 8.38 3.83 -16.13
C ASN A 68 7.26 3.88 -17.17
N ARG A 69 7.36 4.83 -18.09
CA ARG A 69 6.33 5.12 -19.11
C ARG A 69 6.12 4.01 -20.13
N ASP A 70 7.06 3.07 -20.27
CA ASP A 70 6.96 1.96 -21.22
C ASP A 70 6.08 0.81 -20.71
N MET A 71 5.60 0.87 -19.45
CA MET A 71 4.80 -0.19 -18.84
C MET A 71 3.37 -0.25 -19.37
N ALA A 72 2.80 0.88 -19.82
CA ALA A 72 1.45 0.95 -20.38
C ALA A 72 1.28 2.22 -21.22
N PRO A 73 0.21 2.31 -22.05
CA PRO A 73 -0.15 3.55 -22.77
C PRO A 73 -0.37 4.77 -21.86
N VAL A 74 -0.77 4.53 -20.60
CA VAL A 74 -0.91 5.57 -19.58
C VAL A 74 -0.28 5.08 -18.29
N THR A 75 0.62 5.88 -17.70
CA THR A 75 1.27 5.57 -16.45
C THR A 75 1.03 6.68 -15.42
N VAL A 76 0.69 6.28 -14.19
CA VAL A 76 0.35 7.20 -13.10
C VAL A 76 1.13 6.81 -11.85
N GLY A 77 1.86 7.74 -11.25
CA GLY A 77 2.52 7.58 -9.96
C GLY A 77 1.77 8.32 -8.84
N LEU A 78 1.56 7.68 -7.69
CA LEU A 78 0.94 8.31 -6.54
C LEU A 78 1.96 8.83 -5.54
N GLY A 79 1.97 10.14 -5.34
CA GLY A 79 2.81 10.83 -4.35
C GLY A 79 4.25 11.07 -4.79
N PRO A 80 5.13 11.38 -3.83
CA PRO A 80 6.52 11.71 -4.12
C PRO A 80 7.32 10.49 -4.57
N GLY A 81 8.35 10.75 -5.38
CA GLY A 81 9.23 9.73 -5.94
C GLY A 81 9.11 9.61 -7.46
N PHE A 82 8.12 10.26 -8.07
CA PHE A 82 7.89 10.30 -9.50
C PHE A 82 7.97 11.71 -10.06
N THR A 83 8.39 11.82 -11.32
CA THR A 83 8.36 13.04 -12.11
C THR A 83 7.46 12.80 -13.33
N ALA A 84 6.37 13.57 -13.42
CA ALA A 84 5.48 13.51 -14.57
C ALA A 84 6.19 14.02 -15.83
N GLY A 85 6.07 13.29 -16.93
CA GLY A 85 6.75 13.55 -18.18
C GLY A 85 8.10 12.84 -18.30
N GLU A 86 8.70 12.38 -17.21
CA GLU A 86 9.96 11.61 -17.17
C GLU A 86 9.71 10.15 -16.82
N ASP A 87 9.34 9.89 -15.56
CA ASP A 87 9.10 8.53 -15.04
C ASP A 87 7.73 7.97 -15.45
N VAL A 88 6.70 8.81 -15.34
CA VAL A 88 5.30 8.49 -15.58
C VAL A 88 4.61 9.62 -16.36
N ASP A 89 3.45 9.36 -16.95
CA ASP A 89 2.70 10.39 -17.67
C ASP A 89 2.05 11.38 -16.70
N TYR A 90 1.57 10.89 -15.55
CA TYR A 90 0.89 11.72 -14.54
C TYR A 90 1.36 11.36 -13.14
N VAL A 91 1.43 12.37 -12.28
CA VAL A 91 1.63 12.18 -10.83
C VAL A 91 0.39 12.70 -10.10
N ILE A 92 -0.07 11.98 -9.09
CA ILE A 92 -1.16 12.42 -8.22
C ILE A 92 -0.58 12.88 -6.88
N GLU A 93 -0.92 14.10 -6.48
CA GLU A 93 -0.53 14.63 -5.17
C GLU A 93 -1.21 13.85 -4.03
N THR A 94 -0.42 13.35 -3.09
CA THR A 94 -0.91 12.57 -1.93
C THR A 94 -0.75 13.28 -0.60
N MET A 95 -0.08 14.45 -0.58
CA MET A 95 0.04 15.23 0.64
C MET A 95 -1.32 15.79 1.05
N ARG A 96 -1.68 15.62 2.31
CA ARG A 96 -2.91 16.17 2.88
C ARG A 96 -2.90 17.69 2.80
N GLY A 97 -4.01 18.27 2.37
CA GLY A 97 -4.16 19.70 2.21
C GLY A 97 -4.89 20.06 0.92
N HIS A 98 -4.77 21.31 0.51
CA HIS A 98 -5.50 21.88 -0.63
C HIS A 98 -5.21 21.16 -1.97
N ASN A 99 -4.02 20.61 -2.14
CA ASN A 99 -3.60 19.99 -3.39
C ASN A 99 -3.80 18.45 -3.42
N LEU A 100 -4.34 17.85 -2.35
CA LEU A 100 -4.58 16.40 -2.31
C LEU A 100 -5.45 15.94 -3.50
N GLY A 101 -4.96 14.95 -4.24
CA GLY A 101 -5.64 14.41 -5.41
C GLY A 101 -5.41 15.21 -6.69
N ARG A 102 -4.64 16.31 -6.65
CA ARG A 102 -4.32 17.10 -7.85
C ARG A 102 -3.51 16.25 -8.84
N ILE A 103 -3.92 16.30 -10.10
CA ILE A 103 -3.19 15.69 -11.22
C ILE A 103 -2.07 16.65 -11.63
N ILE A 104 -0.84 16.17 -11.59
CA ILE A 104 0.38 16.85 -12.02
C ILE A 104 0.77 16.27 -13.36
N LYS A 105 0.87 17.13 -14.38
CA LYS A 105 1.22 16.74 -15.76
C LYS A 105 2.69 17.01 -16.08
N GLU A 106 3.35 17.80 -15.26
CA GLU A 106 4.77 18.17 -15.39
C GLU A 106 5.36 18.40 -14.01
N GLY A 107 6.50 17.79 -13.72
CA GLY A 107 7.17 17.84 -12.42
C GLY A 107 6.68 16.81 -11.42
N SER A 108 6.91 17.05 -10.14
CA SER A 108 6.73 16.07 -9.07
C SER A 108 5.71 16.52 -8.00
N ALA A 109 5.18 15.57 -7.25
CA ALA A 109 4.42 15.84 -6.02
C ALA A 109 5.31 16.45 -4.93
N LEU A 110 4.70 17.04 -3.92
CA LEU A 110 5.41 17.60 -2.77
C LEU A 110 6.30 16.53 -2.10
N PRO A 111 7.54 16.88 -1.72
CA PRO A 111 8.46 15.92 -1.15
C PRO A 111 7.96 15.34 0.15
N ASN A 112 8.35 14.09 0.44
CA ASN A 112 8.03 13.44 1.70
C ASN A 112 8.68 14.18 2.88
N THR A 113 7.89 14.57 3.86
CA THR A 113 8.37 15.25 5.08
C THR A 113 9.00 14.30 6.10
N GLY A 114 8.77 12.98 5.98
CA GLY A 114 9.15 12.00 6.99
C GLY A 114 8.37 12.12 8.31
N VAL A 115 7.46 13.07 8.41
CA VAL A 115 6.65 13.30 9.62
C VAL A 115 5.24 12.76 9.39
N PRO A 116 4.75 11.85 10.24
CA PRO A 116 3.37 11.35 10.17
C PRO A 116 2.38 12.50 10.29
N GLY A 117 1.43 12.57 9.37
CA GLY A 117 0.36 13.59 9.42
C GLY A 117 -0.45 13.47 10.71
N LEU A 118 -0.91 14.60 11.24
CA LEU A 118 -1.74 14.64 12.45
C LEU A 118 -3.13 14.06 12.16
N ILE A 119 -3.60 13.19 13.05
CA ILE A 119 -4.99 12.70 13.08
C ILE A 119 -5.51 12.98 14.49
N ALA A 120 -6.55 13.78 14.61
CA ALA A 120 -7.10 14.24 15.91
C ALA A 120 -6.00 14.80 16.85
N GLY A 121 -5.04 15.55 16.30
CA GLY A 121 -3.94 16.15 17.06
C GLY A 121 -2.79 15.18 17.39
N ILE A 122 -2.89 13.89 17.04
CA ILE A 122 -1.88 12.87 17.33
C ILE A 122 -1.06 12.57 16.08
N GLY A 123 0.25 12.58 16.18
CA GLY A 123 1.19 12.40 15.07
C GLY A 123 2.09 11.19 15.24
N LYS A 124 3.28 11.42 15.80
CA LYS A 124 4.33 10.39 15.95
C LYS A 124 3.90 9.22 16.82
N GLU A 125 3.08 9.49 17.82
CA GLU A 125 2.62 8.53 18.81
C GLU A 125 1.80 7.38 18.21
N ARG A 126 1.22 7.59 17.02
CA ARG A 126 0.47 6.51 16.31
C ARG A 126 1.38 5.54 15.56
N VAL A 127 2.66 5.83 15.44
CA VAL A 127 3.63 4.94 14.77
C VAL A 127 4.49 4.30 15.86
N ILE A 128 4.25 3.01 16.07
CA ILE A 128 4.95 2.24 17.09
C ILE A 128 6.13 1.56 16.42
N HIS A 129 7.33 1.87 16.89
CA HIS A 129 8.57 1.26 16.40
C HIS A 129 8.96 0.07 17.25
N SER A 130 9.62 -0.90 16.62
CA SER A 130 10.18 -2.03 17.35
C SER A 130 11.22 -1.55 18.39
N PRO A 131 11.12 -1.98 19.66
CA PRO A 131 12.10 -1.63 20.69
C PRO A 131 13.39 -2.43 20.59
N ALA A 132 13.43 -3.47 19.78
CA ALA A 132 14.58 -4.38 19.63
C ALA A 132 14.67 -4.96 18.22
N ALA A 133 15.83 -5.49 17.87
CA ALA A 133 16.00 -6.35 16.68
C ALA A 133 15.55 -7.78 17.04
N GLY A 134 14.92 -8.47 16.09
CA GLY A 134 14.50 -9.84 16.25
C GLY A 134 13.21 -10.15 15.50
N GLU A 135 12.76 -11.40 15.61
CA GLU A 135 11.49 -11.84 15.04
C GLU A 135 10.31 -11.25 15.83
N MET A 136 9.37 -10.64 15.11
CA MET A 136 8.17 -10.06 15.71
C MET A 136 7.02 -11.07 15.71
N LYS A 137 6.40 -11.26 16.87
CA LYS A 137 5.18 -12.05 17.04
C LYS A 137 4.03 -11.13 17.45
N ASN A 138 3.08 -10.93 16.56
CA ASN A 138 1.90 -10.12 16.81
C ASN A 138 0.96 -10.84 17.81
N ILE A 139 0.50 -10.10 18.82
CA ILE A 139 -0.53 -10.52 19.79
C ILE A 139 -1.88 -9.95 19.35
N SER A 140 -1.89 -8.66 18.98
CA SER A 140 -3.07 -7.99 18.45
C SER A 140 -3.16 -8.14 16.93
N ARG A 141 -4.36 -7.96 16.39
CA ARG A 141 -4.70 -8.01 14.96
C ARG A 141 -5.08 -6.62 14.44
N ILE A 142 -5.08 -6.45 13.14
CA ILE A 142 -5.66 -5.27 12.50
C ILE A 142 -7.14 -5.19 12.88
N ALA A 143 -7.62 -3.99 13.20
CA ALA A 143 -8.93 -3.63 13.72
C ALA A 143 -9.15 -3.90 15.23
N ASP A 144 -8.22 -4.53 15.95
CA ASP A 144 -8.33 -4.64 17.41
C ASP A 144 -8.29 -3.24 18.06
N ILE A 145 -9.15 -3.06 19.06
CA ILE A 145 -9.12 -1.90 19.95
C ILE A 145 -8.14 -2.23 21.08
N VAL A 146 -7.19 -1.33 21.31
CA VAL A 146 -6.15 -1.50 22.33
C VAL A 146 -6.08 -0.29 23.25
N GLU A 147 -5.67 -0.49 24.47
CA GLU A 147 -5.41 0.57 25.44
C GLU A 147 -3.93 0.95 25.43
N LYS A 148 -3.64 2.18 25.83
CA LYS A 148 -2.26 2.63 26.06
C LYS A 148 -1.56 1.67 27.03
N ASP A 149 -0.29 1.37 26.74
CA ASP A 149 0.57 0.43 27.47
C ASP A 149 0.17 -1.06 27.35
N GLN A 150 -0.90 -1.40 26.66
CA GLN A 150 -1.24 -2.79 26.34
C GLN A 150 -0.16 -3.41 25.48
N ILE A 151 0.23 -4.66 25.75
CA ILE A 151 1.18 -5.41 24.93
C ILE A 151 0.46 -5.87 23.67
N ILE A 152 0.95 -5.44 22.51
CA ILE A 152 0.37 -5.71 21.18
C ILE A 152 1.19 -6.67 20.33
N ALA A 153 2.47 -6.81 20.66
CA ALA A 153 3.40 -7.75 20.02
C ALA A 153 4.58 -8.06 20.93
N MET A 154 5.38 -9.05 20.55
CA MET A 154 6.68 -9.36 21.16
C MET A 154 7.75 -9.34 20.09
N VAL A 155 8.95 -8.85 20.38
CA VAL A 155 10.15 -9.00 19.56
C VAL A 155 11.17 -9.79 20.38
N GLY A 156 11.30 -11.06 20.05
CA GLY A 156 11.95 -12.01 20.97
C GLY A 156 11.26 -12.01 22.33
N ASN A 157 11.97 -11.61 23.38
CA ASN A 157 11.44 -11.49 24.74
C ASN A 157 11.07 -10.03 25.13
N VAL A 158 11.16 -9.09 24.20
CA VAL A 158 10.89 -7.66 24.48
C VAL A 158 9.45 -7.33 24.08
N PRO A 159 8.61 -6.84 25.01
CA PRO A 159 7.23 -6.49 24.68
C PRO A 159 7.16 -5.18 23.88
N VAL A 160 6.32 -5.17 22.87
CA VAL A 160 5.91 -3.97 22.13
C VAL A 160 4.58 -3.51 22.71
N LYS A 161 4.54 -2.28 23.21
CA LYS A 161 3.34 -1.71 23.86
C LYS A 161 2.69 -0.64 22.98
N ALA A 162 1.38 -0.55 23.06
CA ALA A 162 0.63 0.55 22.47
C ALA A 162 1.00 1.87 23.13
N THR A 163 1.37 2.86 22.34
CA THR A 163 1.76 4.20 22.81
C THR A 163 0.57 5.08 23.16
N ILE A 164 -0.59 4.76 22.56
CA ILE A 164 -1.88 5.42 22.76
C ILE A 164 -2.99 4.38 22.76
N SER A 165 -4.16 4.72 23.30
CA SER A 165 -5.38 3.94 23.11
C SER A 165 -5.94 4.20 21.70
N GLY A 166 -6.47 3.17 21.03
CA GLY A 166 -7.01 3.30 19.68
C GLY A 166 -7.18 1.97 18.96
N VAL A 167 -7.30 2.04 17.65
CA VAL A 167 -7.47 0.88 16.76
C VAL A 167 -6.17 0.57 16.04
N ILE A 168 -5.76 -0.69 16.02
CA ILE A 168 -4.64 -1.17 15.22
C ILE A 168 -4.99 -1.05 13.73
N ARG A 169 -4.26 -0.20 13.00
CA ARG A 169 -4.49 0.07 11.58
C ARG A 169 -3.61 -0.73 10.65
N GLY A 170 -2.47 -1.16 11.12
CA GLY A 170 -1.51 -1.91 10.34
C GLY A 170 -0.50 -2.63 11.23
N LEU A 171 -0.01 -3.75 10.77
CA LEU A 171 1.03 -4.55 11.39
C LEU A 171 2.06 -4.91 10.32
N ILE A 172 3.34 -4.91 10.71
CA ILE A 172 4.41 -5.50 9.88
C ILE A 172 4.42 -7.00 10.18
N ARG A 173 4.58 -7.81 9.15
CA ARG A 173 4.74 -9.27 9.23
C ARG A 173 6.05 -9.69 8.60
#